data_03cfe56b52602f018f162a408413adf3
#
_entry.id   03cfe56b52602f018f162a408413adf3
#
_cell.length_a   1.000
_cell.length_b   1.000
_cell.length_c   1.000
_cell.angle_alpha   90.00
_cell.angle_beta   90.00
_cell.angle_gamma   90.00
#
_symmetry.space_group_name_H-M   'P 1'
#
loop_
_entity.id
_entity.type
_entity.pdbx_description
1 polymer ?
#
loop_
_entity_poly.entity_id
_entity_poly.type
_entity_poly.pdbx_seq_one_letter_code
_entity_poly.pdbx_strand_id
1 'polypeptide(L)'
;MIDTIIPSTPRSAARAVTADELAAADAVALETPYLFGRRQPDTTRAERGRRAVTMSAVVAHRFGPVMTHSMRNRRLSTDDWVPALRRTFEDLGTTFLKFGQLVGSAPGIFGDDVADEFRSCLDTGPPVPFDEVKRLIEDELGRSLEDAYAHFDPNPIGRASIAVVHRATTHDGAEVAVKVLRPDVERRVAVDLDLLQPLLAKVVEATGEQAAVSMLQQFDGFRQQLGEELDLRNEARAMVHFYRLLGLVDLPKVTVPEVYPELSNRGVLTMEFIEGVPVDDLATIDGYGADAPIVVQQVVQAFLLTALRWGTFHGDVHAGNLLFRPDGRIGVIDWGIVGRLDADTHLLFRRMIEAALGDDTAWADIAAIFMRHYGEAIEAALNLDDDGLIAFIKMMIQPVLTAPFGQVSLADMMLAPQRAVAAASGIDADDTSPLTRLRRLNEQRKARKLVVTQGAVATDFDRATFLLSKQLMYFERYGKMYMSDV
;
A
#
# COMPACT_ATOMS: atom_id res chain seq x y z
N MET A 1 -19.79 -25.33 -4.22
CA MET A 1 -19.23 -24.68 -3.01
C MET A 1 -17.94 -23.89 -3.31
N ILE A 2 -17.09 -24.36 -4.24
CA ILE A 2 -15.87 -23.64 -4.69
C ILE A 2 -16.24 -22.35 -5.45
N ASP A 3 -17.26 -22.37 -6.30
CA ASP A 3 -17.71 -21.20 -7.09
C ASP A 3 -18.18 -20.01 -6.25
N THR A 4 -18.52 -20.22 -4.99
CA THR A 4 -18.91 -19.15 -4.07
C THR A 4 -17.69 -18.48 -3.43
N ILE A 5 -16.54 -19.12 -3.46
CA ILE A 5 -15.31 -18.65 -2.81
C ILE A 5 -14.43 -17.88 -3.78
N ILE A 6 -14.26 -18.37 -5.01
CA ILE A 6 -13.53 -17.70 -6.09
C ILE A 6 -14.45 -17.68 -7.32
N PRO A 7 -15.12 -16.57 -7.61
CA PRO A 7 -15.98 -16.48 -8.78
C PRO A 7 -15.14 -16.51 -10.05
N SER A 8 -15.63 -17.17 -11.11
CA SER A 8 -14.99 -17.21 -12.41
C SER A 8 -14.99 -15.83 -13.10
N THR A 9 -13.93 -15.53 -13.82
CA THR A 9 -13.86 -14.38 -14.72
C THR A 9 -14.76 -14.68 -15.95
N PRO A 10 -15.64 -13.77 -16.36
CA PRO A 10 -16.45 -14.03 -17.55
C PRO A 10 -15.57 -14.04 -18.81
N ARG A 11 -15.51 -15.17 -19.50
CA ARG A 11 -14.89 -15.29 -20.83
C ARG A 11 -15.79 -14.61 -21.87
N SER A 12 -15.69 -13.31 -22.08
CA SER A 12 -16.55 -12.62 -23.05
C SER A 12 -15.91 -11.41 -23.69
N ALA A 13 -16.10 -11.33 -24.99
CA ALA A 13 -15.84 -10.15 -25.81
C ALA A 13 -16.62 -8.92 -25.31
N ALA A 14 -16.03 -7.75 -25.45
CA ALA A 14 -16.60 -6.47 -25.08
C ALA A 14 -18.05 -6.33 -25.57
N ARG A 15 -19.00 -6.35 -24.63
CA ARG A 15 -20.42 -6.08 -24.83
C ARG A 15 -20.75 -4.74 -24.18
N ALA A 16 -21.64 -3.98 -24.79
CA ALA A 16 -22.18 -2.76 -24.19
C ALA A 16 -22.81 -3.06 -22.82
N VAL A 17 -22.38 -2.35 -21.79
CA VAL A 17 -22.84 -2.53 -20.41
C VAL A 17 -24.23 -1.93 -20.24
N THR A 18 -25.15 -2.66 -19.65
CA THR A 18 -26.53 -2.21 -19.39
C THR A 18 -26.61 -1.43 -18.06
N ALA A 19 -27.69 -0.65 -17.88
CA ALA A 19 -27.97 0.04 -16.62
C ALA A 19 -28.12 -0.92 -15.42
N ASP A 20 -28.69 -2.11 -15.66
CA ASP A 20 -28.85 -3.15 -14.62
C ASP A 20 -27.49 -3.75 -14.24
N GLU A 21 -26.58 -3.94 -15.17
CA GLU A 21 -25.22 -4.40 -14.90
C GLU A 21 -24.41 -3.34 -14.15
N LEU A 22 -24.65 -2.07 -14.41
CA LEU A 22 -24.08 -0.95 -13.63
C LEU A 22 -24.61 -0.98 -12.19
N ALA A 23 -25.91 -1.13 -11.99
CA ALA A 23 -26.51 -1.23 -10.66
C ALA A 23 -26.04 -2.49 -9.89
N ALA A 24 -25.90 -3.62 -10.59
CA ALA A 24 -25.33 -4.85 -10.01
C ALA A 24 -23.85 -4.68 -9.64
N ALA A 25 -23.07 -3.96 -10.44
CA ALA A 25 -21.68 -3.64 -10.14
C ALA A 25 -21.55 -2.68 -8.96
N ASP A 26 -22.43 -1.69 -8.85
CA ASP A 26 -22.50 -0.81 -7.68
C ASP A 26 -22.82 -1.60 -6.40
N ALA A 27 -23.70 -2.60 -6.48
CA ALA A 27 -24.00 -3.51 -5.36
C ALA A 27 -22.78 -4.41 -5.01
N VAL A 28 -22.07 -4.94 -6.00
CA VAL A 28 -20.85 -5.76 -5.80
C VAL A 28 -19.71 -4.94 -5.22
N ALA A 29 -19.58 -3.67 -5.60
CA ALA A 29 -18.58 -2.77 -5.06
C ALA A 29 -18.77 -2.49 -3.56
N LEU A 30 -20.00 -2.65 -3.05
CA LEU A 30 -20.30 -2.55 -1.62
C LEU A 30 -19.88 -3.80 -0.82
N GLU A 31 -19.66 -4.94 -1.46
CA GLU A 31 -19.10 -6.11 -0.80
C GLU A 31 -17.60 -5.91 -0.56
N THR A 32 -17.14 -6.19 0.66
CA THR A 32 -15.70 -6.13 0.94
C THR A 32 -14.97 -7.18 0.10
N PRO A 33 -13.93 -6.82 -0.65
CA PRO A 33 -13.14 -7.79 -1.39
C PRO A 33 -12.44 -8.80 -0.45
N TYR A 34 -12.26 -8.45 0.82
CA TYR A 34 -11.64 -9.28 1.84
C TYR A 34 -12.68 -9.97 2.70
N LEU A 35 -13.05 -11.21 2.34
CA LEU A 35 -13.98 -12.02 3.13
C LEU A 35 -13.29 -12.93 4.15
N PHE A 36 -11.97 -13.05 4.09
CA PHE A 36 -11.22 -14.01 4.88
C PHE A 36 -10.18 -13.31 5.77
N GLY A 37 -10.68 -12.58 6.78
CA GLY A 37 -9.85 -12.21 7.91
C GLY A 37 -9.51 -13.48 8.71
N ARG A 38 -8.31 -14.02 8.56
CA ARG A 38 -7.95 -15.24 9.27
C ARG A 38 -7.50 -14.94 10.69
N ARG A 39 -8.04 -15.72 11.64
CA ARG A 39 -7.38 -15.87 12.94
C ARG A 39 -6.01 -16.52 12.69
N GLN A 40 -4.95 -15.80 13.03
CA GLN A 40 -3.59 -16.33 12.94
C GLN A 40 -3.48 -17.59 13.78
N PRO A 41 -2.65 -18.57 13.38
CA PRO A 41 -2.46 -19.78 14.15
C PRO A 41 -1.91 -19.46 15.53
N ASP A 42 -2.41 -20.15 16.56
CA ASP A 42 -1.90 -20.00 17.92
C ASP A 42 -0.44 -20.43 17.99
N THR A 43 0.42 -19.59 18.57
CA THR A 43 1.85 -19.87 18.68
C THR A 43 2.22 -20.46 20.06
N THR A 44 3.17 -21.37 20.09
CA THR A 44 3.65 -21.96 21.34
C THR A 44 4.76 -21.11 21.98
N ARG A 45 4.92 -21.23 23.31
CA ARG A 45 6.02 -20.58 24.03
C ARG A 45 7.41 -21.01 23.51
N ALA A 46 7.53 -22.29 23.10
CA ALA A 46 8.79 -22.83 22.58
C ALA A 46 9.17 -22.21 21.23
N GLU A 47 8.20 -22.00 20.34
CA GLU A 47 8.43 -21.34 19.03
C GLU A 47 8.83 -19.90 19.22
N ARG A 48 8.07 -19.14 20.03
CA ARG A 48 8.43 -17.75 20.36
C ARG A 48 9.81 -17.66 21.00
N GLY A 49 10.15 -18.58 21.92
CA GLY A 49 11.48 -18.63 22.54
C GLY A 49 12.60 -18.85 21.52
N ARG A 50 12.47 -19.85 20.65
CA ARG A 50 13.45 -20.11 19.58
C ARG A 50 13.61 -18.91 18.64
N ARG A 51 12.49 -18.34 18.23
CA ARG A 51 12.49 -17.18 17.33
C ARG A 51 13.11 -15.94 17.99
N ALA A 52 12.80 -15.69 19.26
CA ALA A 52 13.40 -14.59 20.04
C ALA A 52 14.93 -14.72 20.14
N VAL A 53 15.45 -15.93 20.32
CA VAL A 53 16.92 -16.19 20.31
C VAL A 53 17.51 -15.84 18.93
N THR A 54 16.89 -16.30 17.85
CA THR A 54 17.35 -15.98 16.49
C THR A 54 17.32 -14.46 16.24
N MET A 55 16.22 -13.79 16.60
CA MET A 55 16.09 -12.33 16.45
C MET A 55 17.18 -11.60 17.25
N SER A 56 17.41 -12.02 18.51
CA SER A 56 18.45 -11.43 19.35
C SER A 56 19.85 -11.61 18.77
N ALA A 57 20.14 -12.76 18.18
CA ALA A 57 21.42 -13.03 17.53
C ALA A 57 21.63 -12.15 16.28
N VAL A 58 20.60 -11.99 15.44
CA VAL A 58 20.66 -11.12 14.26
C VAL A 58 20.86 -9.67 14.68
N VAL A 59 20.06 -9.18 15.64
CA VAL A 59 20.19 -7.81 16.18
C VAL A 59 21.59 -7.59 16.74
N ALA A 60 22.12 -8.51 17.57
CA ALA A 60 23.46 -8.39 18.13
C ALA A 60 24.55 -8.37 17.05
N HIS A 61 24.40 -9.18 16.01
CA HIS A 61 25.32 -9.20 14.87
C HIS A 61 25.34 -7.88 14.10
N ARG A 62 24.17 -7.30 13.80
CA ARG A 62 24.04 -6.07 13.00
C ARG A 62 24.30 -4.80 13.80
N PHE A 63 23.85 -4.75 15.05
CA PHE A 63 24.02 -3.57 15.90
C PHE A 63 25.29 -3.57 16.75
N GLY A 64 25.94 -4.70 16.94
CA GLY A 64 27.20 -4.79 17.67
C GLY A 64 28.28 -3.82 17.15
N PRO A 65 28.57 -3.79 15.85
CA PRO A 65 29.50 -2.82 15.25
C PRO A 65 29.05 -1.36 15.44
N VAL A 66 27.76 -1.06 15.28
CA VAL A 66 27.19 0.27 15.45
C VAL A 66 27.37 0.76 16.87
N MET A 67 27.05 -0.07 17.85
CA MET A 67 27.22 0.25 19.27
C MET A 67 28.69 0.50 19.63
N THR A 68 29.60 -0.33 19.09
CA THR A 68 31.04 -0.17 19.30
C THR A 68 31.56 1.14 18.72
N HIS A 69 31.10 1.50 17.50
CA HIS A 69 31.42 2.76 16.84
C HIS A 69 30.88 3.97 17.62
N SER A 70 29.61 3.90 18.04
CA SER A 70 28.95 4.93 18.83
C SER A 70 29.63 5.17 20.18
N MET A 71 30.01 4.10 20.89
CA MET A 71 30.76 4.20 22.16
C MET A 71 32.11 4.88 21.98
N ARG A 72 32.81 4.59 20.86
CA ARG A 72 34.11 5.17 20.54
C ARG A 72 34.03 6.64 20.18
N ASN A 73 32.99 7.03 19.44
CA ASN A 73 32.80 8.38 18.93
C ASN A 73 31.88 9.24 19.82
N ARG A 74 31.31 8.68 20.89
CA ARG A 74 30.32 9.33 21.78
C ARG A 74 29.14 9.96 21.05
N ARG A 75 28.79 9.41 19.87
CA ARG A 75 27.67 9.86 19.04
C ARG A 75 27.07 8.66 18.32
N LEU A 76 25.73 8.59 18.28
CA LEU A 76 24.97 7.67 17.43
C LEU A 76 24.40 8.51 16.27
N SER A 77 24.87 8.25 15.06
CA SER A 77 24.36 8.93 13.85
C SER A 77 23.25 8.11 13.22
N THR A 78 22.29 8.75 12.56
CA THR A 78 21.26 8.13 11.73
C THR A 78 21.90 7.25 10.65
N ASP A 79 22.97 7.76 10.02
CA ASP A 79 23.74 7.04 8.98
C ASP A 79 24.37 5.72 9.47
N ASP A 80 24.56 5.55 10.78
CA ASP A 80 25.12 4.32 11.34
C ASP A 80 24.06 3.27 11.63
N TRP A 81 22.93 3.66 12.25
CA TRP A 81 21.96 2.69 12.76
C TRP A 81 20.84 2.38 11.77
N VAL A 82 20.45 3.28 10.86
CA VAL A 82 19.35 3.03 9.92
C VAL A 82 19.69 1.93 8.92
N PRO A 83 20.90 1.92 8.28
CA PRO A 83 21.30 0.80 7.44
C PRO A 83 21.43 -0.53 8.21
N ALA A 84 21.85 -0.49 9.47
CA ALA A 84 21.91 -1.69 10.32
C ALA A 84 20.50 -2.22 10.61
N LEU A 85 19.54 -1.35 10.86
CA LEU A 85 18.13 -1.71 11.07
C LEU A 85 17.54 -2.35 9.81
N ARG A 86 17.72 -1.75 8.63
CA ARG A 86 17.27 -2.30 7.35
C ARG A 86 17.83 -3.70 7.12
N ARG A 87 19.16 -3.87 7.25
CA ARG A 87 19.80 -5.19 7.12
C ARG A 87 19.30 -6.19 8.14
N THR A 88 18.98 -5.76 9.36
CA THR A 88 18.34 -6.60 10.37
C THR A 88 16.99 -7.10 9.90
N PHE A 89 16.18 -6.25 9.28
CA PHE A 89 14.89 -6.62 8.73
C PHE A 89 15.04 -7.63 7.58
N GLU A 90 16.00 -7.42 6.69
CA GLU A 90 16.32 -8.36 5.61
C GLU A 90 16.72 -9.74 6.13
N ASP A 91 17.60 -9.80 7.14
CA ASP A 91 18.05 -11.06 7.75
C ASP A 91 16.93 -11.78 8.52
N LEU A 92 16.01 -11.04 9.12
CA LEU A 92 14.88 -11.61 9.85
C LEU A 92 13.79 -12.14 8.93
N GLY A 93 13.75 -11.66 7.66
CA GLY A 93 12.93 -12.22 6.59
C GLY A 93 11.50 -11.67 6.55
N THR A 94 10.59 -12.45 5.99
CA THR A 94 9.25 -12.12 5.48
C THR A 94 8.49 -11.03 6.24
N THR A 95 8.21 -11.24 7.53
CA THR A 95 7.42 -10.31 8.36
C THR A 95 8.10 -8.95 8.47
N PHE A 96 9.42 -8.97 8.66
CA PHE A 96 10.22 -7.76 8.82
C PHE A 96 10.43 -7.04 7.50
N LEU A 97 10.56 -7.77 6.39
CA LEU A 97 10.58 -7.18 5.05
C LEU A 97 9.29 -6.41 4.75
N LYS A 98 8.14 -7.01 5.00
CA LYS A 98 6.83 -6.35 4.87
C LYS A 98 6.70 -5.14 5.79
N PHE A 99 7.20 -5.25 7.02
CA PHE A 99 7.22 -4.12 7.94
C PHE A 99 8.18 -3.01 7.48
N GLY A 100 9.32 -3.38 6.91
CA GLY A 100 10.26 -2.44 6.29
C GLY A 100 9.66 -1.70 5.09
N GLN A 101 8.86 -2.36 4.27
CA GLN A 101 8.12 -1.74 3.17
C GLN A 101 7.08 -0.73 3.69
N LEU A 102 6.41 -1.03 4.81
CA LEU A 102 5.54 -0.06 5.48
C LEU A 102 6.33 1.17 5.93
N VAL A 103 7.50 0.97 6.55
CA VAL A 103 8.39 2.07 6.98
C VAL A 103 8.82 2.93 5.79
N GLY A 104 9.28 2.31 4.69
CA GLY A 104 9.72 2.99 3.47
C GLY A 104 8.61 3.77 2.76
N SER A 105 7.35 3.40 2.97
CA SER A 105 6.19 4.06 2.37
C SER A 105 5.57 5.17 3.23
N ALA A 106 6.09 5.40 4.45
CA ALA A 106 5.53 6.35 5.41
C ALA A 106 6.55 7.38 5.95
N PRO A 107 7.16 8.22 5.11
CA PRO A 107 8.17 9.20 5.54
C PRO A 107 7.62 10.19 6.58
N GLY A 108 6.35 10.57 6.49
CA GLY A 108 5.70 11.45 7.47
C GLY A 108 5.63 10.88 8.90
N ILE A 109 5.74 9.55 9.05
CA ILE A 109 5.70 8.86 10.34
C ILE A 109 7.13 8.59 10.86
N PHE A 110 8.01 8.09 9.98
CA PHE A 110 9.34 7.57 10.38
C PHE A 110 10.48 8.56 10.11
N GLY A 111 10.22 9.65 9.39
CA GLY A 111 11.22 10.60 8.91
C GLY A 111 11.79 10.20 7.54
N ASP A 112 12.21 11.20 6.77
CA ASP A 112 12.68 11.02 5.39
C ASP A 112 13.91 10.12 5.30
N ASP A 113 14.92 10.35 6.16
CA ASP A 113 16.16 9.56 6.17
C ASP A 113 15.92 8.06 6.38
N VAL A 114 14.99 7.72 7.30
CA VAL A 114 14.63 6.32 7.60
C VAL A 114 13.84 5.73 6.44
N ALA A 115 12.82 6.44 5.96
CA ALA A 115 11.98 5.97 4.88
C ALA A 115 12.78 5.76 3.59
N ASP A 116 13.71 6.66 3.26
CA ASP A 116 14.57 6.56 2.06
C ASP A 116 15.47 5.33 2.10
N GLU A 117 16.09 5.02 3.24
CA GLU A 117 16.88 3.79 3.39
C GLU A 117 16.01 2.55 3.21
N PHE A 118 14.79 2.54 3.79
CA PHE A 118 13.87 1.41 3.72
C PHE A 118 13.18 1.26 2.36
N ARG A 119 13.15 2.25 1.50
CA ARG A 119 12.71 2.12 0.09
C ARG A 119 13.55 1.11 -0.69
N SER A 120 14.79 0.90 -0.29
CA SER A 120 15.66 -0.13 -0.86
C SER A 120 15.40 -1.53 -0.31
N CYS A 121 14.49 -1.70 0.65
CA CYS A 121 14.12 -2.99 1.21
C CYS A 121 13.37 -3.81 0.15
N LEU A 122 14.09 -4.70 -0.51
CA LEU A 122 13.58 -5.47 -1.63
C LEU A 122 12.57 -6.51 -1.15
N ASP A 123 11.45 -6.62 -1.86
CA ASP A 123 10.47 -7.69 -1.67
C ASP A 123 10.95 -9.01 -2.30
N THR A 124 12.19 -9.38 -2.02
CA THR A 124 12.79 -10.60 -2.57
C THR A 124 13.05 -11.60 -1.44
N GLY A 125 12.26 -12.66 -1.44
CA GLY A 125 12.46 -13.75 -0.49
C GLY A 125 13.58 -14.71 -0.88
N PRO A 126 14.10 -15.53 0.06
CA PRO A 126 15.09 -16.55 -0.22
C PRO A 126 14.55 -17.60 -1.23
N PRO A 127 15.42 -18.36 -1.94
CA PRO A 127 14.98 -19.44 -2.79
C PRO A 127 14.21 -20.51 -1.98
N VAL A 128 13.19 -21.11 -2.60
CA VAL A 128 12.43 -22.25 -2.07
C VAL A 128 12.76 -23.46 -2.95
N PRO A 129 13.14 -24.62 -2.37
CA PRO A 129 13.36 -25.84 -3.14
C PRO A 129 12.10 -26.24 -3.91
N PHE A 130 12.24 -26.64 -5.17
CA PHE A 130 11.08 -26.98 -6.00
C PHE A 130 10.22 -28.11 -5.42
N ASP A 131 10.85 -29.12 -4.81
CA ASP A 131 10.13 -30.23 -4.17
C ASP A 131 9.19 -29.78 -3.03
N GLU A 132 9.52 -28.67 -2.37
CA GLU A 132 8.65 -28.07 -1.37
C GLU A 132 7.49 -27.34 -2.02
N VAL A 133 7.74 -26.59 -3.10
CA VAL A 133 6.70 -25.91 -3.88
C VAL A 133 5.73 -26.94 -4.47
N LYS A 134 6.24 -28.03 -5.07
CA LYS A 134 5.44 -29.11 -5.62
C LYS A 134 4.50 -29.69 -4.56
N ARG A 135 5.04 -30.08 -3.39
CA ARG A 135 4.23 -30.61 -2.28
C ARG A 135 3.13 -29.66 -1.83
N LEU A 136 3.45 -28.37 -1.70
CA LEU A 136 2.46 -27.36 -1.31
C LEU A 136 1.33 -27.24 -2.31
N ILE A 137 1.63 -27.25 -3.61
CA ILE A 137 0.62 -27.20 -4.67
C ILE A 137 -0.28 -28.46 -4.60
N GLU A 138 0.34 -29.64 -4.49
CA GLU A 138 -0.37 -30.92 -4.43
C GLU A 138 -1.27 -31.01 -3.17
N ASP A 139 -0.77 -30.58 -2.03
CA ASP A 139 -1.54 -30.54 -0.76
C ASP A 139 -2.72 -29.55 -0.85
N GLU A 140 -2.51 -28.35 -1.42
CA GLU A 140 -3.56 -27.33 -1.54
C GLU A 140 -4.61 -27.69 -2.58
N LEU A 141 -4.21 -28.26 -3.73
CA LEU A 141 -5.12 -28.61 -4.82
C LEU A 141 -5.73 -30.03 -4.66
N GLY A 142 -5.18 -30.87 -3.78
CA GLY A 142 -5.64 -32.25 -3.55
C GLY A 142 -5.45 -33.19 -4.74
N ARG A 143 -4.49 -32.89 -5.62
CA ARG A 143 -4.14 -33.67 -6.84
C ARG A 143 -2.66 -33.50 -7.17
N SER A 144 -2.11 -34.39 -8.02
CA SER A 144 -0.72 -34.30 -8.44
C SER A 144 -0.45 -33.04 -9.28
N LEU A 145 0.79 -32.59 -9.30
CA LEU A 145 1.20 -31.43 -10.11
C LEU A 145 0.93 -31.68 -11.60
N GLU A 146 1.17 -32.90 -12.05
CA GLU A 146 0.97 -33.37 -13.43
C GLU A 146 -0.51 -33.46 -13.82
N ASP A 147 -1.41 -33.70 -12.83
CA ASP A 147 -2.86 -33.64 -13.04
C ASP A 147 -3.40 -32.20 -13.05
N ALA A 148 -2.69 -31.28 -12.39
CA ALA A 148 -3.08 -29.88 -12.34
C ALA A 148 -2.61 -29.11 -13.59
N TYR A 149 -1.39 -29.37 -14.07
CA TYR A 149 -0.77 -28.63 -15.18
C TYR A 149 -0.13 -29.58 -16.18
N ALA A 150 -0.27 -29.28 -17.48
CA ALA A 150 0.40 -30.01 -18.55
C ALA A 150 1.92 -29.81 -18.53
N HIS A 151 2.37 -28.63 -18.14
CA HIS A 151 3.77 -28.29 -17.91
C HIS A 151 3.91 -27.34 -16.74
N PHE A 152 4.97 -27.50 -15.95
CA PHE A 152 5.29 -26.62 -14.82
C PHE A 152 6.79 -26.33 -14.78
N ASP A 153 7.20 -25.05 -14.87
CA ASP A 153 8.62 -24.68 -14.81
C ASP A 153 9.09 -24.73 -13.34
N PRO A 154 10.09 -25.56 -13.01
CA PRO A 154 10.63 -25.63 -11.67
C PRO A 154 11.35 -24.35 -11.22
N ASN A 155 11.73 -23.47 -12.17
CA ASN A 155 12.40 -22.22 -11.87
C ASN A 155 11.37 -21.12 -11.66
N PRO A 156 11.38 -20.41 -10.51
CA PRO A 156 10.44 -19.35 -10.27
C PRO A 156 10.74 -18.13 -11.17
N ILE A 157 9.70 -17.52 -11.71
CA ILE A 157 9.75 -16.23 -12.42
C ILE A 157 9.71 -15.04 -11.48
N GLY A 158 9.26 -15.24 -10.23
CA GLY A 158 9.20 -14.21 -9.19
C GLY A 158 9.39 -14.80 -7.79
N ARG A 159 10.04 -14.05 -6.91
CA ARG A 159 10.29 -14.41 -5.51
C ARG A 159 9.91 -13.26 -4.61
N ALA A 160 8.65 -13.23 -4.17
CA ALA A 160 8.18 -12.26 -3.18
C ALA A 160 8.51 -12.70 -1.74
N SER A 161 8.32 -11.82 -0.77
CA SER A 161 8.57 -12.10 0.65
C SER A 161 7.71 -13.24 1.17
N ILE A 162 6.43 -13.32 0.78
CA ILE A 162 5.45 -14.30 1.26
C ILE A 162 5.17 -15.44 0.29
N ALA A 163 5.51 -15.29 -1.00
CA ALA A 163 5.17 -16.22 -2.05
C ALA A 163 6.30 -16.40 -3.07
N VAL A 164 6.20 -17.44 -3.87
CA VAL A 164 6.97 -17.64 -5.10
C VAL A 164 6.02 -17.74 -6.28
N VAL A 165 6.44 -17.31 -7.47
CA VAL A 165 5.62 -17.37 -8.68
C VAL A 165 6.35 -18.21 -9.72
N HIS A 166 5.67 -19.21 -10.27
CA HIS A 166 6.16 -20.07 -11.33
C HIS A 166 5.35 -19.89 -12.61
N ARG A 167 5.94 -20.20 -13.75
CA ARG A 167 5.23 -20.32 -15.02
C ARG A 167 4.75 -21.74 -15.20
N ALA A 168 3.55 -21.92 -15.71
CA ALA A 168 3.01 -23.23 -16.03
C ALA A 168 2.12 -23.13 -17.28
N THR A 169 1.76 -24.31 -17.84
CA THR A 169 0.82 -24.42 -18.95
C THR A 169 -0.31 -25.36 -18.52
N THR A 170 -1.53 -24.96 -18.70
CA THR A 170 -2.72 -25.77 -18.38
C THR A 170 -2.91 -26.87 -19.45
N HIS A 171 -3.78 -27.85 -19.19
CA HIS A 171 -4.07 -28.94 -20.14
C HIS A 171 -4.77 -28.48 -21.42
N ASP A 172 -5.42 -27.31 -21.42
CA ASP A 172 -6.01 -26.67 -22.60
C ASP A 172 -5.03 -25.73 -23.32
N GLY A 173 -3.77 -25.68 -22.85
CA GLY A 173 -2.68 -24.97 -23.51
C GLY A 173 -2.54 -23.49 -23.11
N ALA A 174 -3.25 -23.01 -22.10
CA ALA A 174 -3.12 -21.65 -21.62
C ALA A 174 -1.85 -21.46 -20.78
N GLU A 175 -1.13 -20.38 -21.04
CA GLU A 175 0.03 -19.99 -20.23
C GLU A 175 -0.43 -19.29 -18.95
N VAL A 176 0.03 -19.77 -17.79
CA VAL A 176 -0.38 -19.28 -16.48
C VAL A 176 0.79 -18.95 -15.57
N ALA A 177 0.57 -17.99 -14.67
CA ALA A 177 1.41 -17.73 -13.53
C ALA A 177 0.79 -18.39 -12.30
N VAL A 178 1.59 -19.17 -11.59
CA VAL A 178 1.16 -19.89 -10.38
C VAL A 178 1.89 -19.28 -9.18
N LYS A 179 1.16 -18.51 -8.38
CA LYS A 179 1.64 -17.90 -7.13
C LYS A 179 1.37 -18.86 -5.97
N VAL A 180 2.42 -19.22 -5.23
CA VAL A 180 2.37 -20.21 -4.16
C VAL A 180 2.92 -19.58 -2.89
N LEU A 181 2.18 -19.66 -1.78
CA LEU A 181 2.66 -19.21 -0.49
C LEU A 181 3.91 -20.00 -0.08
N ARG A 182 4.83 -19.33 0.61
CA ARG A 182 6.06 -19.99 1.11
C ARG A 182 5.75 -21.01 2.19
N PRO A 183 6.55 -22.09 2.32
CA PRO A 183 6.41 -23.05 3.39
C PRO A 183 6.41 -22.36 4.77
N ASP A 184 5.50 -22.78 5.64
CA ASP A 184 5.39 -22.30 7.03
C ASP A 184 5.27 -20.75 7.19
N VAL A 185 5.01 -20.01 6.13
CA VAL A 185 5.00 -18.54 6.18
C VAL A 185 3.98 -18.01 7.18
N GLU A 186 2.78 -18.59 7.24
CA GLU A 186 1.74 -18.18 8.19
C GLU A 186 2.17 -18.33 9.64
N ARG A 187 2.78 -19.50 9.94
CA ARG A 187 3.25 -19.79 11.29
C ARG A 187 4.40 -18.88 11.70
N ARG A 188 5.31 -18.59 10.77
CA ARG A 188 6.41 -17.66 10.98
C ARG A 188 5.90 -16.24 11.24
N VAL A 189 4.98 -15.77 10.42
CA VAL A 189 4.34 -14.45 10.58
C VAL A 189 3.63 -14.36 11.94
N ALA A 190 2.86 -15.37 12.33
CA ALA A 190 2.17 -15.37 13.61
C ALA A 190 3.16 -15.26 14.80
N VAL A 191 4.26 -16.04 14.78
CA VAL A 191 5.30 -15.98 15.81
C VAL A 191 5.98 -14.61 15.87
N ASP A 192 6.29 -14.04 14.69
CA ASP A 192 6.95 -12.73 14.61
C ASP A 192 6.05 -11.62 15.15
N LEU A 193 4.77 -11.61 14.79
CA LEU A 193 3.81 -10.62 15.25
C LEU A 193 3.57 -10.71 16.77
N ASP A 194 3.50 -11.93 17.32
CA ASP A 194 3.35 -12.15 18.76
C ASP A 194 4.57 -11.69 19.56
N LEU A 195 5.75 -11.61 18.94
CA LEU A 195 6.97 -11.06 19.54
C LEU A 195 7.08 -9.55 19.36
N LEU A 196 6.71 -9.04 18.18
CA LEU A 196 6.86 -7.63 17.84
C LEU A 196 5.93 -6.73 18.65
N GLN A 197 4.66 -7.10 18.80
CA GLN A 197 3.68 -6.25 19.49
C GLN A 197 4.08 -5.93 20.95
N PRO A 198 4.45 -6.92 21.80
CA PRO A 198 4.91 -6.61 23.16
C PRO A 198 6.23 -5.84 23.18
N LEU A 199 7.10 -6.06 22.19
CA LEU A 199 8.37 -5.33 22.08
C LEU A 199 8.12 -3.86 21.80
N LEU A 200 7.26 -3.54 20.81
CA LEU A 200 6.87 -2.16 20.48
C LEU A 200 6.20 -1.47 21.68
N ALA A 201 5.29 -2.18 22.38
CA ALA A 201 4.65 -1.64 23.58
C ALA A 201 5.69 -1.25 24.66
N LYS A 202 6.70 -2.07 24.88
CA LYS A 202 7.80 -1.77 25.81
C LYS A 202 8.67 -0.59 25.36
N VAL A 203 8.94 -0.48 24.05
CA VAL A 203 9.67 0.68 23.50
C VAL A 203 8.89 1.96 23.73
N VAL A 204 7.57 1.95 23.48
CA VAL A 204 6.69 3.09 23.76
C VAL A 204 6.73 3.46 25.25
N GLU A 205 6.60 2.47 26.14
CA GLU A 205 6.64 2.67 27.60
C GLU A 205 7.99 3.27 28.05
N ALA A 206 9.10 2.77 27.51
CA ALA A 206 10.43 3.19 27.91
C ALA A 206 10.87 4.54 27.36
N THR A 207 10.45 4.90 26.14
CA THR A 207 10.97 6.07 25.44
C THR A 207 9.95 7.20 25.33
N GLY A 208 8.64 6.89 25.25
CA GLY A 208 7.59 7.84 24.94
C GLY A 208 7.76 8.49 23.54
N GLU A 209 8.61 7.92 22.69
CA GLU A 209 8.87 8.44 21.35
C GLU A 209 7.62 8.37 20.48
N GLN A 210 7.24 9.51 19.87
CA GLN A 210 6.02 9.61 19.07
C GLN A 210 6.01 8.63 17.90
N ALA A 211 7.14 8.40 17.26
CA ALA A 211 7.27 7.43 16.18
C ALA A 211 6.93 6.00 16.65
N ALA A 212 7.38 5.61 17.86
CA ALA A 212 7.06 4.30 18.42
C ALA A 212 5.57 4.18 18.80
N VAL A 213 4.95 5.27 19.29
CA VAL A 213 3.51 5.32 19.55
C VAL A 213 2.72 5.13 18.25
N SER A 214 3.04 5.91 17.22
CA SER A 214 2.40 5.80 15.91
C SER A 214 2.57 4.41 15.30
N MET A 215 3.75 3.80 15.45
CA MET A 215 4.03 2.45 14.98
C MET A 215 3.16 1.41 15.70
N LEU A 216 3.01 1.52 17.03
CA LEU A 216 2.16 0.60 17.80
C LEU A 216 0.68 0.73 17.40
N GLN A 217 0.21 1.94 17.15
CA GLN A 217 -1.16 2.19 16.68
C GLN A 217 -1.43 1.60 15.29
N GLN A 218 -0.44 1.63 14.41
CA GLN A 218 -0.52 1.04 13.05
C GLN A 218 -0.34 -0.47 13.05
N PHE A 219 0.10 -1.07 14.16
CA PHE A 219 0.46 -2.48 14.22
C PHE A 219 -0.73 -3.42 13.99
N ASP A 220 -1.90 -3.07 14.46
CA ASP A 220 -3.11 -3.88 14.25
C ASP A 220 -3.54 -3.87 12.78
N GLY A 221 -3.46 -2.73 12.10
CA GLY A 221 -3.67 -2.63 10.66
C GLY A 221 -2.66 -3.45 9.85
N PHE A 222 -1.39 -3.42 10.25
CA PHE A 222 -0.33 -4.23 9.64
C PHE A 222 -0.57 -5.74 9.86
N ARG A 223 -0.96 -6.15 11.08
CA ARG A 223 -1.33 -7.53 11.40
C ARG A 223 -2.49 -8.01 10.54
N GLN A 224 -3.51 -7.17 10.38
CA GLN A 224 -4.66 -7.48 9.53
C GLN A 224 -4.23 -7.62 8.08
N GLN A 225 -3.46 -6.69 7.54
CA GLN A 225 -2.98 -6.72 6.16
C GLN A 225 -2.19 -8.00 5.87
N LEU A 226 -1.23 -8.37 6.74
CA LEU A 226 -0.50 -9.63 6.57
C LEU A 226 -1.42 -10.85 6.61
N GLY A 227 -2.43 -10.85 7.49
CA GLY A 227 -3.41 -11.93 7.54
C GLY A 227 -4.23 -12.06 6.24
N GLU A 228 -4.52 -10.95 5.58
CA GLU A 228 -5.22 -10.92 4.29
C GLU A 228 -4.32 -11.40 3.15
N GLU A 229 -3.05 -10.99 3.12
CA GLU A 229 -2.06 -11.42 2.11
C GLU A 229 -1.71 -12.92 2.20
N LEU A 230 -1.87 -13.53 3.39
CA LEU A 230 -1.65 -14.96 3.62
C LEU A 230 -2.82 -15.86 3.20
N ASP A 231 -3.81 -15.31 2.53
CA ASP A 231 -4.91 -16.06 1.91
C ASP A 231 -5.09 -15.58 0.46
N LEU A 232 -4.51 -16.30 -0.49
CA LEU A 232 -4.50 -15.92 -1.90
C LEU A 232 -5.89 -15.87 -2.54
N ARG A 233 -6.93 -16.40 -1.86
CA ARG A 233 -8.31 -16.22 -2.31
C ARG A 233 -8.76 -14.76 -2.24
N ASN A 234 -8.20 -13.97 -1.33
CA ASN A 234 -8.47 -12.53 -1.27
C ASN A 234 -7.95 -11.83 -2.53
N GLU A 235 -6.72 -12.16 -2.96
CA GLU A 235 -6.14 -11.64 -4.18
C GLU A 235 -6.94 -12.07 -5.43
N ALA A 236 -7.31 -13.35 -5.52
CA ALA A 236 -8.17 -13.85 -6.60
C ALA A 236 -9.51 -13.09 -6.69
N ARG A 237 -10.14 -12.84 -5.55
CA ARG A 237 -11.41 -12.10 -5.48
C ARG A 237 -11.22 -10.63 -5.89
N ALA A 238 -10.14 -10.00 -5.44
CA ALA A 238 -9.81 -8.64 -5.86
C ALA A 238 -9.63 -8.55 -7.38
N MET A 239 -8.91 -9.49 -7.99
CA MET A 239 -8.72 -9.57 -9.44
C MET A 239 -10.07 -9.66 -10.18
N VAL A 240 -10.95 -10.58 -9.78
CA VAL A 240 -12.28 -10.75 -10.40
C VAL A 240 -13.15 -9.50 -10.19
N HIS A 241 -13.08 -8.87 -9.01
CA HIS A 241 -13.80 -7.63 -8.71
C HIS A 241 -13.36 -6.50 -9.64
N PHE A 242 -12.05 -6.23 -9.73
CA PHE A 242 -11.52 -5.19 -10.60
C PHE A 242 -11.68 -5.49 -12.08
N TYR A 243 -11.56 -6.75 -12.50
CA TYR A 243 -11.89 -7.15 -13.86
C TYR A 243 -13.31 -6.71 -14.27
N ARG A 244 -14.29 -6.93 -13.36
CA ARG A 244 -15.69 -6.48 -13.57
C ARG A 244 -15.81 -4.97 -13.60
N LEU A 245 -15.21 -4.26 -12.63
CA LEU A 245 -15.27 -2.80 -12.57
C LEU A 245 -14.63 -2.14 -13.80
N LEU A 246 -13.46 -2.62 -14.22
CA LEU A 246 -12.78 -2.10 -15.40
C LEU A 246 -13.52 -2.42 -16.70
N GLY A 247 -14.26 -3.52 -16.75
CA GLY A 247 -15.19 -3.82 -17.86
C GLY A 247 -16.38 -2.86 -17.97
N LEU A 248 -16.69 -2.09 -16.92
CA LEU A 248 -17.74 -1.06 -16.90
C LEU A 248 -17.23 0.34 -17.31
N VAL A 249 -15.93 0.54 -17.31
CA VAL A 249 -15.28 1.76 -17.81
C VAL A 249 -14.56 1.41 -19.11
N ASP A 250 -14.83 2.15 -20.18
CA ASP A 250 -14.25 1.88 -21.50
C ASP A 250 -12.77 2.28 -21.56
N LEU A 251 -11.93 1.47 -20.89
CA LEU A 251 -10.48 1.66 -20.79
C LEU A 251 -9.75 0.39 -21.27
N PRO A 252 -9.73 0.11 -22.59
CA PRO A 252 -9.26 -1.16 -23.15
C PRO A 252 -7.76 -1.40 -22.98
N LYS A 253 -7.00 -0.40 -22.56
CA LYS A 253 -5.55 -0.51 -22.38
C LYS A 253 -5.13 -1.08 -21.03
N VAL A 254 -6.07 -1.24 -20.10
CA VAL A 254 -5.80 -1.82 -18.75
C VAL A 254 -6.36 -3.22 -18.69
N THR A 255 -5.54 -4.19 -18.31
CA THR A 255 -5.94 -5.61 -18.21
C THR A 255 -5.65 -6.16 -16.82
N VAL A 256 -6.56 -6.99 -16.33
CA VAL A 256 -6.41 -7.81 -15.13
C VAL A 256 -6.28 -9.25 -15.57
N PRO A 257 -5.31 -10.04 -15.04
CA PRO A 257 -5.18 -11.45 -15.40
C PRO A 257 -6.46 -12.25 -15.13
N GLU A 258 -6.81 -13.17 -16.00
CA GLU A 258 -7.88 -14.15 -15.74
C GLU A 258 -7.47 -15.07 -14.59
N VAL A 259 -8.37 -15.32 -13.65
CA VAL A 259 -8.17 -16.26 -12.53
C VAL A 259 -8.70 -17.64 -12.94
N TYR A 260 -7.96 -18.69 -12.58
CA TYR A 260 -8.35 -20.10 -12.77
C TYR A 260 -8.81 -20.69 -11.40
N PRO A 261 -10.12 -20.60 -11.07
CA PRO A 261 -10.61 -20.97 -9.75
C PRO A 261 -10.38 -22.45 -9.39
N GLU A 262 -10.46 -23.35 -10.38
CA GLU A 262 -10.23 -24.78 -10.22
C GLU A 262 -8.78 -25.17 -9.95
N LEU A 263 -7.85 -24.24 -10.22
CA LEU A 263 -6.42 -24.34 -9.97
C LEU A 263 -5.95 -23.36 -8.88
N SER A 264 -6.91 -22.83 -8.11
CA SER A 264 -6.62 -21.84 -7.08
C SER A 264 -7.26 -22.24 -5.76
N ASN A 265 -6.54 -21.99 -4.66
CA ASN A 265 -7.02 -22.20 -3.31
C ASN A 265 -6.37 -21.16 -2.39
N ARG A 266 -6.38 -21.41 -1.10
CA ARG A 266 -5.83 -20.52 -0.09
C ARG A 266 -4.32 -20.27 -0.24
N GLY A 267 -3.55 -21.33 -0.50
CA GLY A 267 -2.08 -21.28 -0.63
C GLY A 267 -1.57 -21.20 -2.06
N VAL A 268 -2.46 -21.33 -3.05
CA VAL A 268 -2.11 -21.34 -4.49
C VAL A 268 -3.09 -20.46 -5.26
N LEU A 269 -2.57 -19.56 -6.08
CA LEU A 269 -3.33 -18.74 -7.02
C LEU A 269 -2.78 -18.97 -8.43
N THR A 270 -3.62 -19.49 -9.30
CA THR A 270 -3.33 -19.64 -10.74
C THR A 270 -4.07 -18.57 -11.51
N MET A 271 -3.33 -17.82 -12.31
CA MET A 271 -3.83 -16.70 -13.09
C MET A 271 -3.17 -16.66 -14.47
N GLU A 272 -3.78 -15.95 -15.43
CA GLU A 272 -3.20 -15.70 -16.76
C GLU A 272 -1.77 -15.18 -16.62
N PHE A 273 -0.84 -15.75 -17.41
CA PHE A 273 0.50 -15.20 -17.51
C PHE A 273 0.49 -13.96 -18.41
N ILE A 274 0.84 -12.81 -17.83
CA ILE A 274 0.96 -11.55 -18.56
C ILE A 274 2.41 -11.39 -19.03
N GLU A 275 2.62 -11.43 -20.33
CA GLU A 275 3.89 -11.07 -20.93
C GLU A 275 4.04 -9.55 -21.01
N GLY A 276 5.13 -9.01 -20.50
CA GLY A 276 5.40 -7.58 -20.49
C GLY A 276 6.63 -7.22 -19.69
N VAL A 277 6.97 -5.94 -19.70
CA VAL A 277 8.07 -5.36 -18.91
C VAL A 277 7.53 -4.33 -17.93
N PRO A 278 8.21 -4.11 -16.78
CA PRO A 278 7.79 -3.08 -15.83
C PRO A 278 7.64 -1.71 -16.52
N VAL A 279 6.64 -0.92 -16.10
CA VAL A 279 6.36 0.41 -16.73
C VAL A 279 7.51 1.41 -16.58
N ASP A 280 8.52 1.16 -15.77
CA ASP A 280 9.72 2.00 -15.67
C ASP A 280 10.88 1.52 -16.55
N ASP A 281 10.75 0.43 -17.30
CA ASP A 281 11.69 0.01 -18.34
C ASP A 281 11.43 0.75 -19.67
N LEU A 282 11.68 2.06 -19.66
CA LEU A 282 11.42 2.94 -20.80
C LEU A 282 12.15 2.51 -22.07
N ALA A 283 13.37 1.97 -21.92
CA ALA A 283 14.21 1.57 -23.06
C ALA A 283 13.56 0.43 -23.87
N THR A 284 12.94 -0.54 -23.18
CA THR A 284 12.24 -1.65 -23.85
C THR A 284 10.88 -1.19 -24.38
N ILE A 285 10.17 -0.34 -23.64
CA ILE A 285 8.84 0.17 -24.03
C ILE A 285 8.91 1.00 -25.33
N ASP A 286 9.91 1.84 -25.49
CA ASP A 286 10.15 2.61 -26.71
C ASP A 286 10.23 1.71 -27.95
N GLY A 287 10.77 0.50 -27.79
CA GLY A 287 10.87 -0.49 -28.86
C GLY A 287 9.53 -1.11 -29.29
N TYR A 288 8.48 -1.00 -28.47
CA TYR A 288 7.16 -1.57 -28.80
C TYR A 288 6.32 -0.65 -29.74
N GLY A 289 6.73 0.61 -29.93
CA GLY A 289 6.05 1.56 -30.81
C GLY A 289 4.66 1.96 -30.35
N ALA A 290 4.32 1.73 -29.08
CA ALA A 290 3.06 2.15 -28.47
C ALA A 290 3.18 3.56 -27.87
N ASP A 291 2.04 4.30 -27.79
CA ASP A 291 1.98 5.58 -27.12
C ASP A 291 1.91 5.37 -25.59
N ALA A 292 3.07 5.20 -24.97
CA ALA A 292 3.19 4.90 -23.56
C ALA A 292 2.53 5.95 -22.64
N PRO A 293 2.66 7.28 -22.89
CA PRO A 293 1.93 8.30 -22.13
C PRO A 293 0.43 8.07 -22.10
N ILE A 294 -0.21 7.81 -23.24
CA ILE A 294 -1.67 7.57 -23.34
C ILE A 294 -2.04 6.31 -22.54
N VAL A 295 -1.24 5.25 -22.64
CA VAL A 295 -1.54 3.99 -21.95
C VAL A 295 -1.43 4.16 -20.44
N VAL A 296 -0.38 4.83 -19.95
CA VAL A 296 -0.21 5.14 -18.52
C VAL A 296 -1.31 6.06 -18.00
N GLN A 297 -1.72 7.05 -18.79
CA GLN A 297 -2.87 7.89 -18.46
C GLN A 297 -4.15 7.07 -18.25
N GLN A 298 -4.41 6.06 -19.09
CA GLN A 298 -5.57 5.18 -18.91
C GLN A 298 -5.50 4.35 -17.64
N VAL A 299 -4.30 3.90 -17.23
CA VAL A 299 -4.12 3.21 -15.93
C VAL A 299 -4.47 4.13 -14.77
N VAL A 300 -3.96 5.36 -14.78
CA VAL A 300 -4.27 6.36 -13.76
C VAL A 300 -5.77 6.64 -13.72
N GLN A 301 -6.39 6.86 -14.88
CA GLN A 301 -7.84 7.08 -15.01
C GLN A 301 -8.64 5.88 -14.47
N ALA A 302 -8.24 4.65 -14.81
CA ALA A 302 -8.93 3.45 -14.36
C ALA A 302 -9.01 3.39 -12.82
N PHE A 303 -7.89 3.60 -12.15
CA PHE A 303 -7.85 3.52 -10.69
C PHE A 303 -8.47 4.73 -9.99
N LEU A 304 -8.39 5.92 -10.58
CA LEU A 304 -9.12 7.08 -10.07
C LEU A 304 -10.64 6.89 -10.22
N LEU A 305 -11.10 6.36 -11.36
CA LEU A 305 -12.52 6.10 -11.58
C LEU A 305 -13.08 5.03 -10.64
N THR A 306 -12.32 3.95 -10.36
CA THR A 306 -12.76 2.92 -9.40
C THR A 306 -12.85 3.49 -7.98
N ALA A 307 -11.90 4.34 -7.57
CA ALA A 307 -11.95 5.02 -6.28
C ALA A 307 -13.11 6.03 -6.19
N LEU A 308 -13.32 6.84 -7.24
CA LEU A 308 -14.37 7.87 -7.27
C LEU A 308 -15.77 7.28 -7.34
N ARG A 309 -15.97 6.25 -8.17
CA ARG A 309 -17.30 5.72 -8.43
C ARG A 309 -17.73 4.70 -7.38
N TRP A 310 -16.82 3.79 -7.00
CA TRP A 310 -17.14 2.65 -6.13
C TRP A 310 -16.40 2.66 -4.81
N GLY A 311 -15.57 3.66 -4.54
CA GLY A 311 -14.79 3.76 -3.31
C GLY A 311 -13.75 2.67 -3.15
N THR A 312 -13.39 1.94 -4.23
CA THR A 312 -12.40 0.87 -4.21
C THR A 312 -11.22 1.21 -5.12
N PHE A 313 -10.02 0.86 -4.69
CA PHE A 313 -8.80 1.20 -5.42
C PHE A 313 -7.67 0.21 -5.14
N HIS A 314 -6.72 0.15 -6.06
CA HIS A 314 -5.52 -0.68 -5.91
C HIS A 314 -4.52 0.04 -5.00
N GLY A 315 -4.17 -0.56 -3.88
CA GLY A 315 -3.32 0.07 -2.86
C GLY A 315 -1.80 -0.02 -3.13
N ASP A 316 -1.36 -0.68 -4.21
CA ASP A 316 0.06 -0.93 -4.46
C ASP A 316 0.43 -0.96 -5.96
N VAL A 317 0.24 0.15 -6.65
CA VAL A 317 0.50 0.31 -8.10
C VAL A 317 1.97 0.65 -8.40
N HIS A 318 2.92 -0.02 -7.74
CA HIS A 318 4.33 0.19 -8.07
C HIS A 318 4.69 -0.39 -9.45
N ALA A 319 5.80 0.08 -10.04
CA ALA A 319 6.19 -0.26 -11.41
C ALA A 319 6.30 -1.78 -11.66
N GLY A 320 6.74 -2.55 -10.66
CA GLY A 320 6.84 -4.01 -10.76
C GLY A 320 5.48 -4.74 -10.84
N ASN A 321 4.37 -4.07 -10.47
CA ASN A 321 3.02 -4.62 -10.57
C ASN A 321 2.29 -4.20 -11.86
N LEU A 322 2.88 -3.30 -12.64
CA LEU A 322 2.34 -2.78 -13.89
C LEU A 322 3.24 -3.21 -15.05
N LEU A 323 2.81 -4.20 -15.82
CA LEU A 323 3.56 -4.72 -16.96
C LEU A 323 3.08 -4.10 -18.26
N PHE A 324 3.95 -3.33 -18.92
CA PHE A 324 3.69 -2.83 -20.27
C PHE A 324 3.89 -3.96 -21.27
N ARG A 325 2.84 -4.27 -22.04
CA ARG A 325 2.79 -5.40 -22.97
C ARG A 325 3.19 -4.98 -24.38
N PRO A 326 3.74 -5.91 -25.18
CA PRO A 326 4.06 -5.63 -26.59
C PRO A 326 2.85 -5.20 -27.43
N ASP A 327 1.62 -5.56 -27.02
CA ASP A 327 0.37 -5.17 -27.70
C ASP A 327 -0.12 -3.75 -27.31
N GLY A 328 0.65 -2.99 -26.54
CA GLY A 328 0.35 -1.63 -26.11
C GLY A 328 -0.71 -1.55 -25.01
N ARG A 329 -0.90 -2.61 -24.23
CA ARG A 329 -1.73 -2.62 -23.02
C ARG A 329 -0.86 -2.67 -21.76
N ILE A 330 -1.45 -2.40 -20.61
CA ILE A 330 -0.82 -2.64 -19.31
C ILE A 330 -1.58 -3.72 -18.57
N GLY A 331 -0.86 -4.76 -18.14
CA GLY A 331 -1.33 -5.77 -17.22
C GLY A 331 -1.01 -5.41 -15.77
N VAL A 332 -2.00 -5.50 -14.89
CA VAL A 332 -1.82 -5.29 -13.45
C VAL A 332 -1.81 -6.66 -12.78
N ILE A 333 -0.67 -7.07 -12.23
CA ILE A 333 -0.40 -8.48 -11.91
C ILE A 333 -0.42 -8.86 -10.42
N ASP A 334 -0.40 -7.90 -9.50
CA ASP A 334 -0.48 -8.14 -8.04
C ASP A 334 -1.68 -7.38 -7.46
N TRP A 335 -2.61 -8.10 -6.86
CA TRP A 335 -3.85 -7.58 -6.29
C TRP A 335 -3.98 -7.89 -4.78
N GLY A 336 -2.86 -8.18 -4.14
CA GLY A 336 -2.80 -8.51 -2.72
C GLY A 336 -3.20 -7.35 -1.81
N ILE A 337 -3.09 -6.11 -2.28
CA ILE A 337 -3.41 -4.91 -1.50
C ILE A 337 -4.45 -4.08 -2.24
N VAL A 338 -5.69 -4.12 -1.77
CA VAL A 338 -6.81 -3.30 -2.27
C VAL A 338 -7.37 -2.47 -1.12
N GLY A 339 -7.63 -1.19 -1.38
CA GLY A 339 -8.25 -0.28 -0.44
C GLY A 339 -9.75 -0.10 -0.73
N ARG A 340 -10.48 0.24 0.31
CA ARG A 340 -11.88 0.67 0.24
C ARG A 340 -12.07 1.88 1.13
N LEU A 341 -12.61 2.94 0.55
CA LEU A 341 -12.92 4.17 1.28
C LEU A 341 -14.19 3.97 2.11
N ASP A 342 -14.20 4.45 3.33
CA ASP A 342 -15.42 4.63 4.09
C ASP A 342 -16.30 5.71 3.45
N ALA A 343 -17.53 5.86 3.91
CA ALA A 343 -18.50 6.77 3.30
C ALA A 343 -18.05 8.23 3.30
N ASP A 344 -17.45 8.69 4.40
CA ASP A 344 -16.99 10.07 4.54
C ASP A 344 -15.75 10.35 3.68
N THR A 345 -14.77 9.45 3.71
CA THR A 345 -13.56 9.57 2.88
C THR A 345 -13.89 9.46 1.39
N HIS A 346 -14.85 8.59 1.01
CA HIS A 346 -15.31 8.49 -0.37
C HIS A 346 -16.02 9.77 -0.82
N LEU A 347 -16.90 10.31 0.02
CA LEU A 347 -17.58 11.60 -0.26
C LEU A 347 -16.55 12.73 -0.36
N LEU A 348 -15.60 12.81 0.59
CA LEU A 348 -14.52 13.80 0.56
C LEU A 348 -13.74 13.74 -0.75
N PHE A 349 -13.31 12.55 -1.16
CA PHE A 349 -12.54 12.37 -2.41
C PHE A 349 -13.34 12.82 -3.65
N ARG A 350 -14.63 12.46 -3.73
CA ARG A 350 -15.51 12.92 -4.81
C ARG A 350 -15.66 14.44 -4.81
N ARG A 351 -15.93 15.05 -3.65
CA ARG A 351 -16.09 16.50 -3.52
C ARG A 351 -14.82 17.27 -3.86
N MET A 352 -13.66 16.72 -3.53
CA MET A 352 -12.38 17.31 -3.93
C MET A 352 -12.22 17.33 -5.46
N ILE A 353 -12.61 16.29 -6.17
CA ILE A 353 -12.57 16.27 -7.64
C ILE A 353 -13.60 17.23 -8.23
N GLU A 354 -14.83 17.28 -7.69
CA GLU A 354 -15.88 18.23 -8.14
C GLU A 354 -15.42 19.68 -7.93
N ALA A 355 -14.78 20.00 -6.80
CA ALA A 355 -14.16 21.29 -6.54
C ALA A 355 -13.03 21.63 -7.53
N ALA A 356 -12.19 20.64 -7.87
CA ALA A 356 -11.14 20.80 -8.89
C ALA A 356 -11.70 21.10 -10.28
N LEU A 357 -12.89 20.55 -10.60
CA LEU A 357 -13.62 20.80 -11.84
C LEU A 357 -14.44 22.11 -11.84
N GLY A 358 -14.38 22.88 -10.74
CA GLY A 358 -14.98 24.20 -10.62
C GLY A 358 -16.35 24.24 -9.91
N ASP A 359 -16.77 23.17 -9.25
CA ASP A 359 -17.97 23.19 -8.40
C ASP A 359 -17.64 23.81 -7.03
N ASP A 360 -17.89 25.12 -6.90
CA ASP A 360 -17.65 25.85 -5.66
C ASP A 360 -18.55 25.37 -4.49
N THR A 361 -19.68 24.70 -4.77
CA THR A 361 -20.56 24.18 -3.70
C THR A 361 -19.94 23.00 -2.96
N ALA A 362 -19.00 22.30 -3.59
CA ALA A 362 -18.30 21.16 -3.00
C ALA A 362 -17.48 21.55 -1.74
N TRP A 363 -17.00 22.80 -1.65
CA TRP A 363 -16.19 23.24 -0.52
C TRP A 363 -16.91 23.23 0.82
N ALA A 364 -18.22 23.48 0.83
CA ALA A 364 -19.02 23.39 2.05
C ALA A 364 -19.08 21.94 2.59
N ASP A 365 -19.28 20.96 1.71
CA ASP A 365 -19.29 19.55 2.09
C ASP A 365 -17.89 19.09 2.57
N ILE A 366 -16.82 19.54 1.88
CA ILE A 366 -15.43 19.29 2.31
C ILE A 366 -15.22 19.82 3.71
N ALA A 367 -15.58 21.09 3.98
CA ALA A 367 -15.44 21.69 5.30
C ALA A 367 -16.25 20.94 6.37
N ALA A 368 -17.49 20.54 6.07
CA ALA A 368 -18.33 19.78 6.98
C ALA A 368 -17.71 18.40 7.33
N ILE A 369 -17.08 17.73 6.39
CA ILE A 369 -16.36 16.47 6.64
C ILE A 369 -15.14 16.72 7.53
N PHE A 370 -14.34 17.75 7.24
CA PHE A 370 -13.20 18.12 8.08
C PHE A 370 -13.63 18.47 9.52
N MET A 371 -14.75 19.19 9.68
CA MET A 371 -15.29 19.50 11.01
C MET A 371 -15.74 18.25 11.77
N ARG A 372 -16.33 17.25 11.10
CA ARG A 372 -16.72 16.00 11.77
C ARG A 372 -15.51 15.23 12.31
N HIS A 373 -14.40 15.23 11.58
CA HIS A 373 -13.21 14.45 11.96
C HIS A 373 -12.21 15.23 12.82
N TYR A 374 -12.14 16.55 12.65
CA TYR A 374 -11.09 17.39 13.24
C TYR A 374 -11.61 18.64 13.94
N GLY A 375 -12.94 18.79 14.10
CA GLY A 375 -13.59 20.02 14.54
C GLY A 375 -13.03 20.61 15.83
N GLU A 376 -12.91 19.78 16.87
CA GLU A 376 -12.36 20.23 18.17
C GLU A 376 -10.93 20.78 18.05
N ALA A 377 -10.10 20.16 17.20
CA ALA A 377 -8.73 20.59 16.98
C ALA A 377 -8.66 21.87 16.15
N ILE A 378 -9.52 21.99 15.14
CA ILE A 378 -9.60 23.17 14.26
C ILE A 378 -10.13 24.38 15.05
N GLU A 379 -11.20 24.21 15.81
CA GLU A 379 -11.76 25.27 16.66
C GLU A 379 -10.75 25.75 17.70
N ALA A 380 -10.05 24.82 18.37
CA ALA A 380 -9.04 25.16 19.36
C ALA A 380 -7.80 25.86 18.77
N ALA A 381 -7.47 25.56 17.51
CA ALA A 381 -6.26 26.10 16.85
C ALA A 381 -6.53 27.40 16.10
N LEU A 382 -7.68 27.55 15.44
CA LEU A 382 -7.89 28.58 14.43
C LEU A 382 -9.01 29.56 14.78
N ASN A 383 -9.95 29.20 15.64
CA ASN A 383 -11.11 30.01 16.03
C ASN A 383 -11.81 30.70 14.82
N LEU A 384 -12.05 29.92 13.76
CA LEU A 384 -12.70 30.35 12.52
C LEU A 384 -14.21 30.06 12.59
N ASP A 385 -15.01 30.92 11.96
CA ASP A 385 -16.39 30.60 11.60
C ASP A 385 -16.43 29.70 10.35
N ASP A 386 -17.63 29.25 9.96
CA ASP A 386 -17.82 28.32 8.83
C ASP A 386 -17.24 28.89 7.52
N ASP A 387 -17.44 30.17 7.23
CA ASP A 387 -16.93 30.82 6.03
C ASP A 387 -15.40 30.93 6.07
N GLY A 388 -14.84 31.26 7.22
CA GLY A 388 -13.40 31.30 7.46
C GLY A 388 -12.77 29.92 7.31
N LEU A 389 -13.42 28.87 7.80
CA LEU A 389 -12.98 27.49 7.65
C LEU A 389 -12.99 27.04 6.18
N ILE A 390 -14.06 27.32 5.44
CA ILE A 390 -14.16 27.01 4.00
C ILE A 390 -13.05 27.74 3.25
N ALA A 391 -12.84 29.03 3.53
CA ALA A 391 -11.78 29.82 2.91
C ALA A 391 -10.37 29.24 3.22
N PHE A 392 -10.14 28.84 4.45
CA PHE A 392 -8.89 28.22 4.90
C PHE A 392 -8.63 26.88 4.21
N ILE A 393 -9.63 25.97 4.16
CA ILE A 393 -9.52 24.68 3.49
C ILE A 393 -9.31 24.86 1.99
N LYS A 394 -10.06 25.80 1.36
CA LYS A 394 -9.90 26.14 -0.05
C LYS A 394 -8.48 26.62 -0.35
N MET A 395 -7.94 27.52 0.44
CA MET A 395 -6.57 28.02 0.31
C MET A 395 -5.52 26.91 0.38
N MET A 396 -5.75 25.90 1.23
CA MET A 396 -4.80 24.78 1.38
C MET A 396 -4.87 23.76 0.25
N ILE A 397 -6.07 23.39 -0.15
CA ILE A 397 -6.30 22.23 -1.03
C ILE A 397 -6.36 22.65 -2.50
N GLN A 398 -6.99 23.80 -2.83
CA GLN A 398 -7.20 24.22 -4.20
C GLN A 398 -5.91 24.29 -5.04
N PRO A 399 -4.78 24.82 -4.56
CA PRO A 399 -3.55 24.87 -5.37
C PRO A 399 -3.07 23.49 -5.82
N VAL A 400 -3.29 22.46 -5.00
CA VAL A 400 -2.91 21.09 -5.33
C VAL A 400 -3.88 20.48 -6.33
N LEU A 401 -5.19 20.71 -6.16
CA LEU A 401 -6.20 20.16 -7.05
C LEU A 401 -6.16 20.78 -8.46
N THR A 402 -5.66 22.02 -8.59
CA THR A 402 -5.59 22.76 -9.85
C THR A 402 -4.22 22.71 -10.52
N ALA A 403 -3.21 22.14 -9.87
CA ALA A 403 -1.89 21.99 -10.46
C ALA A 403 -1.91 20.94 -11.60
N PRO A 404 -1.14 21.13 -12.69
CA PRO A 404 -0.94 20.11 -13.69
C PRO A 404 -0.47 18.79 -13.05
N PHE A 405 -0.96 17.65 -13.55
CA PHE A 405 -0.72 16.34 -12.95
C PHE A 405 0.77 16.03 -12.75
N GLY A 406 1.61 16.40 -13.71
CA GLY A 406 3.08 16.24 -13.61
C GLY A 406 3.77 17.18 -12.60
N GLN A 407 3.07 18.18 -12.07
CA GLN A 407 3.58 19.19 -11.14
C GLN A 407 2.96 19.06 -9.73
N VAL A 408 2.01 18.17 -9.53
CA VAL A 408 1.42 17.90 -8.23
C VAL A 408 2.50 17.34 -7.29
N SER A 409 2.64 17.93 -6.11
CA SER A 409 3.49 17.42 -5.05
C SER A 409 2.65 17.06 -3.83
N LEU A 410 2.54 15.77 -3.57
CA LEU A 410 1.88 15.27 -2.36
C LEU A 410 2.61 15.71 -1.09
N ALA A 411 3.93 15.86 -1.15
CA ALA A 411 4.71 16.41 -0.05
C ALA A 411 4.28 17.85 0.27
N ASP A 412 4.07 18.68 -0.75
CA ASP A 412 3.59 20.04 -0.57
C ASP A 412 2.16 20.06 -0.03
N MET A 413 1.29 19.13 -0.47
CA MET A 413 -0.06 18.96 0.07
C MET A 413 -0.03 18.60 1.57
N MET A 414 0.82 17.67 1.97
CA MET A 414 0.94 17.28 3.38
C MET A 414 1.56 18.38 4.26
N LEU A 415 2.40 19.24 3.69
CA LEU A 415 3.02 20.38 4.39
C LEU A 415 2.16 21.65 4.33
N ALA A 416 1.19 21.73 3.41
CA ALA A 416 0.31 22.88 3.26
C ALA A 416 -0.42 23.30 4.56
N PRO A 417 -0.98 22.37 5.38
CA PRO A 417 -1.59 22.72 6.66
C PRO A 417 -0.60 23.34 7.64
N GLN A 418 0.62 22.83 7.69
CA GLN A 418 1.67 23.36 8.58
C GLN A 418 2.14 24.74 8.13
N ARG A 419 2.28 24.95 6.81
CA ARG A 419 2.63 26.24 6.21
C ARG A 419 1.52 27.27 6.43
N ALA A 420 0.26 26.88 6.28
CA ALA A 420 -0.88 27.75 6.48
C ALA A 420 -1.03 28.18 7.96
N VAL A 421 -0.86 27.26 8.91
CA VAL A 421 -0.84 27.58 10.35
C VAL A 421 0.34 28.49 10.69
N ALA A 422 1.52 28.26 10.11
CA ALA A 422 2.68 29.13 10.30
C ALA A 422 2.44 30.53 9.74
N ALA A 423 1.85 30.64 8.54
CA ALA A 423 1.49 31.93 7.92
C ALA A 423 0.41 32.68 8.73
N ALA A 424 -0.62 31.99 9.18
CA ALA A 424 -1.69 32.57 10.02
C ALA A 424 -1.15 33.03 11.40
N SER A 425 -0.10 32.38 11.91
CA SER A 425 0.56 32.74 13.17
C SER A 425 1.57 33.88 13.02
N GLY A 426 1.74 34.47 11.82
CA GLY A 426 2.73 35.52 11.55
C GLY A 426 4.18 35.05 11.68
N ILE A 427 4.42 33.74 11.58
CA ILE A 427 5.75 33.12 11.67
C ILE A 427 6.25 32.91 10.26
N ASP A 428 7.24 33.68 9.85
CA ASP A 428 7.91 33.47 8.57
C ASP A 428 8.52 32.07 8.50
N ALA A 429 8.07 31.26 7.55
CA ALA A 429 8.49 29.87 7.41
C ALA A 429 9.99 29.73 7.12
N ASP A 430 10.60 30.75 6.55
CA ASP A 430 12.04 30.81 6.17
C ASP A 430 12.94 31.44 7.24
N ASP A 431 12.37 31.97 8.34
CA ASP A 431 13.18 32.53 9.43
C ASP A 431 13.84 31.42 10.27
N THR A 432 15.11 31.21 10.06
CA THR A 432 15.97 30.24 10.78
C THR A 432 16.57 30.77 12.06
N SER A 433 16.13 31.95 12.56
CA SER A 433 16.70 32.57 13.77
C SER A 433 16.51 31.65 15.00
N PRO A 434 17.46 31.69 15.97
CA PRO A 434 17.39 30.88 17.19
C PRO A 434 16.12 31.15 18.03
N LEU A 435 15.60 32.38 18.00
CA LEU A 435 14.38 32.76 18.71
C LEU A 435 13.12 32.16 18.04
N THR A 436 13.06 32.16 16.72
CA THR A 436 11.99 31.54 15.96
C THR A 436 12.01 30.02 16.10
N ARG A 437 13.21 29.41 16.14
CA ARG A 437 13.39 27.98 16.47
C ARG A 437 12.88 27.64 17.86
N LEU A 438 13.14 28.46 18.87
CA LEU A 438 12.63 28.26 20.23
C LEU A 438 11.11 28.49 20.32
N ARG A 439 10.57 29.48 19.61
CA ARG A 439 9.12 29.67 19.48
C ARG A 439 8.44 28.49 18.80
N ARG A 440 8.98 28.01 17.64
CA ARG A 440 8.49 26.81 16.96
C ARG A 440 8.52 25.57 17.86
N LEU A 441 9.60 25.37 18.61
CA LEU A 441 9.69 24.26 19.58
C LEU A 441 8.68 24.40 20.72
N ASN A 442 8.38 25.59 21.15
CA ASN A 442 7.42 25.84 22.23
C ASN A 442 5.97 25.71 21.74
N GLU A 443 5.67 26.20 20.54
CA GLU A 443 4.37 26.01 19.89
C GLU A 443 4.15 24.54 19.47
N GLN A 444 5.17 23.88 18.95
CA GLN A 444 5.14 22.43 18.71
C GLN A 444 4.95 21.62 20.00
N ARG A 445 5.56 22.05 21.13
CA ARG A 445 5.33 21.43 22.44
C ARG A 445 3.90 21.67 22.94
N LYS A 446 3.31 22.86 22.72
CA LYS A 446 1.93 23.17 23.05
C LYS A 446 0.97 22.37 22.19
N ALA A 447 1.17 22.36 20.87
CA ALA A 447 0.40 21.55 19.93
C ALA A 447 0.53 20.05 20.25
N ARG A 448 1.77 19.55 20.54
CA ARG A 448 1.99 18.18 21.01
C ARG A 448 1.27 17.88 22.33
N LYS A 449 1.25 18.82 23.27
CA LYS A 449 0.50 18.64 24.53
C LYS A 449 -1.00 18.57 24.31
N LEU A 450 -1.55 19.38 23.39
CA LEU A 450 -2.95 19.32 22.98
C LEU A 450 -3.28 17.99 22.31
N VAL A 451 -2.45 17.56 21.37
CA VAL A 451 -2.56 16.28 20.62
C VAL A 451 -2.43 15.07 21.56
N VAL A 452 -1.50 15.10 22.52
CA VAL A 452 -1.29 14.00 23.49
C VAL A 452 -2.37 13.96 24.58
N THR A 453 -2.92 15.11 25.02
CA THR A 453 -3.97 15.14 26.04
C THR A 453 -5.36 14.84 25.49
N GLN A 454 -5.61 15.08 24.23
CA GLN A 454 -6.92 14.81 23.62
C GLN A 454 -6.99 13.50 22.81
N GLY A 455 -5.85 12.80 22.61
CA GLY A 455 -5.82 11.46 22.03
C GLY A 455 -6.40 11.30 20.61
N ALA A 456 -6.85 12.39 19.97
CA ALA A 456 -7.80 12.34 18.88
C ALA A 456 -7.26 12.81 17.52
N VAL A 457 -6.13 13.49 17.42
CA VAL A 457 -5.75 14.18 16.16
C VAL A 457 -4.74 13.42 15.30
N ALA A 458 -4.14 12.36 15.82
CA ALA A 458 -3.05 11.69 15.11
C ALA A 458 -3.38 10.30 14.55
N THR A 459 -4.59 9.76 14.68
CA THR A 459 -4.70 8.31 14.62
C THR A 459 -5.81 7.68 13.81
N ASP A 460 -6.76 8.42 13.29
CA ASP A 460 -7.68 7.87 12.29
C ASP A 460 -7.24 8.19 10.84
N PHE A 461 -5.94 8.13 10.58
CA PHE A 461 -5.50 7.85 9.22
C PHE A 461 -5.87 6.38 8.98
N ASP A 462 -7.14 6.19 8.63
CA ASP A 462 -7.65 4.91 8.20
C ASP A 462 -6.69 4.30 7.17
N ARG A 463 -6.50 2.99 7.27
CA ARG A 463 -5.69 2.21 6.32
C ARG A 463 -6.00 2.58 4.87
N ALA A 464 -7.26 2.83 4.53
CA ALA A 464 -7.68 3.18 3.19
C ALA A 464 -7.11 4.53 2.74
N THR A 465 -7.14 5.55 3.59
CA THR A 465 -6.55 6.87 3.32
C THR A 465 -5.04 6.77 3.11
N PHE A 466 -4.35 5.97 3.92
CA PHE A 466 -2.92 5.70 3.74
C PHE A 466 -2.62 5.03 2.40
N LEU A 467 -3.36 3.98 2.05
CA LEU A 467 -3.19 3.27 0.78
C LEU A 467 -3.53 4.16 -0.42
N LEU A 468 -4.56 4.99 -0.32
CA LEU A 468 -4.91 5.96 -1.36
C LEU A 468 -3.79 6.99 -1.55
N SER A 469 -3.22 7.51 -0.47
CA SER A 469 -2.08 8.43 -0.52
C SER A 469 -0.89 7.78 -1.20
N LYS A 470 -0.58 6.53 -0.88
CA LYS A 470 0.47 5.73 -1.53
C LYS A 470 0.21 5.59 -3.03
N GLN A 471 -1.01 5.27 -3.44
CA GLN A 471 -1.40 5.18 -4.85
C GLN A 471 -1.19 6.52 -5.58
N LEU A 472 -1.61 7.64 -4.97
CA LEU A 472 -1.45 8.97 -5.57
C LEU A 472 0.03 9.35 -5.73
N MET A 473 0.91 8.94 -4.80
CA MET A 473 2.37 9.14 -4.95
C MET A 473 2.95 8.38 -6.16
N TYR A 474 2.48 7.16 -6.42
CA TYR A 474 2.89 6.44 -7.64
C TYR A 474 2.38 7.15 -8.90
N PHE A 475 1.15 7.65 -8.88
CA PHE A 475 0.62 8.42 -10.00
C PHE A 475 1.39 9.71 -10.25
N GLU A 476 1.78 10.43 -9.20
CA GLU A 476 2.69 11.57 -9.30
C GLU A 476 4.01 11.19 -10.00
N ARG A 477 4.61 10.06 -9.59
CA ARG A 477 5.83 9.55 -10.21
C ARG A 477 5.63 9.25 -11.70
N TYR A 478 4.52 8.58 -12.06
CA TYR A 478 4.21 8.27 -13.46
C TYR A 478 3.90 9.53 -14.27
N GLY A 479 3.21 10.51 -13.67
CA GLY A 479 3.00 11.81 -14.28
C GLY A 479 4.32 12.50 -14.66
N LYS A 480 5.27 12.53 -13.73
CA LYS A 480 6.61 13.08 -13.99
C LYS A 480 7.41 12.29 -15.03
N MET A 481 7.24 10.99 -15.07
CA MET A 481 7.98 10.09 -15.99
C MET A 481 7.44 10.15 -17.42
N TYR A 482 6.12 10.20 -17.60
CA TYR A 482 5.46 10.03 -18.88
C TYR A 482 4.71 11.27 -19.38
N MET A 483 4.40 12.25 -18.51
CA MET A 483 3.55 13.39 -18.79
C MET A 483 4.19 14.70 -18.27
N SER A 484 5.50 14.83 -18.32
CA SER A 484 6.22 16.01 -17.82
C SER A 484 5.83 17.31 -18.52
N ASP A 485 5.32 17.22 -19.74
CA ASP A 485 4.97 18.35 -20.61
C ASP A 485 3.44 18.58 -20.76
N VAL A 486 2.61 17.88 -19.96
CA VAL A 486 1.14 17.99 -20.00
C VAL A 486 0.59 18.68 -18.76
#